data_cbaffc3662256267ed0ad288e934f445
#
_entry.id   cbaffc3662256267ed0ad288e934f445
#
_cell.length_a   1.000
_cell.length_b   1.000
_cell.length_c   1.000
_cell.angle_alpha   90.00
_cell.angle_beta   90.00
_cell.angle_gamma   90.00
#
_symmetry.space_group_name_H-M   'P 1'
#
loop_
_entity.id
_entity.type
_entity.pdbx_description
1 polymer ?
#
loop_
_entity_poly.entity_id
_entity_poly.type
_entity_poly.pdbx_seq_one_letter_code
_entity_poly.pdbx_strand_id
1 'polypeptide(L)'
;MTRREIRLPHLRRYEPRVLDARQVRRLLKGFYGHALEAWLLVSVCAGLRRCESVGIEWSDLDLKRGTVTVKRSVQWVAGHETVTDPKTDQSRRTVALPRFAVKRLAQLKHGRSGRLVGDLNANQVASHYMAWCRRMKLPCVPPRNLRHTFGTLAIAAGADISVVARQLGHSDIKTTARYYLRPDLSVLKSLQRAWERLIIGVA
;
A
#
# COMPACT_ATOMS: atom_id res chain seq x y z
N MET A 1 -38.54 12.70 30.33
CA MET A 1 -37.33 11.87 30.13
C MET A 1 -36.35 12.66 29.29
N THR A 2 -35.32 13.20 29.90
CA THR A 2 -34.30 14.06 29.25
C THR A 2 -33.29 13.20 28.54
N ARG A 3 -33.19 13.33 27.21
CA ARG A 3 -32.11 12.68 26.42
C ARG A 3 -30.76 13.22 26.88
N ARG A 4 -29.96 12.42 27.54
CA ARG A 4 -28.54 12.72 27.78
C ARG A 4 -27.82 12.74 26.44
N GLU A 5 -27.38 13.91 25.99
CA GLU A 5 -26.43 14.03 24.87
C GLU A 5 -25.10 13.41 25.28
N ILE A 6 -24.77 12.29 24.65
CA ILE A 6 -23.44 11.68 24.80
C ILE A 6 -22.48 12.53 23.96
N ARG A 7 -21.72 13.40 24.62
CA ARG A 7 -20.59 14.10 23.98
C ARG A 7 -19.48 13.08 23.73
N LEU A 8 -19.33 12.68 22.47
CA LEU A 8 -18.19 11.86 22.07
C LEU A 8 -16.91 12.67 22.27
N PRO A 9 -15.85 12.10 22.89
CA PRO A 9 -14.59 12.79 23.06
C PRO A 9 -13.99 13.13 21.68
N HIS A 10 -13.41 14.33 21.55
CA HIS A 10 -12.63 14.72 20.37
C HIS A 10 -11.43 13.78 20.21
N LEU A 11 -11.62 12.71 19.44
CA LEU A 11 -10.52 11.80 19.11
C LEU A 11 -9.47 12.58 18.31
N ARG A 12 -8.26 12.67 18.84
CA ARG A 12 -7.12 13.22 18.09
C ARG A 12 -7.01 12.46 16.77
N ARG A 13 -7.02 13.21 15.68
CA ARG A 13 -6.94 12.65 14.32
C ARG A 13 -5.69 11.80 14.20
N TYR A 14 -5.82 10.51 13.91
CA TYR A 14 -4.69 9.63 13.65
C TYR A 14 -3.98 10.10 12.37
N GLU A 15 -2.72 10.50 12.52
CA GLU A 15 -1.84 10.82 11.40
C GLU A 15 -0.94 9.63 11.14
N PRO A 16 -1.11 8.93 10.01
CA PRO A 16 -0.27 7.78 9.70
C PRO A 16 1.17 8.22 9.45
N ARG A 17 2.12 7.64 10.18
CA ARG A 17 3.53 7.78 9.85
C ARG A 17 3.79 7.09 8.51
N VAL A 18 4.42 7.79 7.56
CA VAL A 18 4.76 7.29 6.24
C VAL A 18 6.27 7.33 6.01
N LEU A 19 6.76 6.56 5.06
CA LEU A 19 8.15 6.57 4.62
C LEU A 19 8.32 7.49 3.41
N ASP A 20 9.42 8.21 3.33
CA ASP A 20 9.82 8.91 2.12
C ASP A 20 10.40 7.96 1.06
N ALA A 21 10.65 8.46 -0.15
CA ALA A 21 11.15 7.66 -1.26
C ALA A 21 12.55 7.04 -1.00
N ARG A 22 13.42 7.73 -0.26
CA ARG A 22 14.74 7.23 0.13
C ARG A 22 14.60 6.09 1.14
N GLN A 23 13.72 6.27 2.12
CA GLN A 23 13.42 5.26 3.13
C GLN A 23 12.79 4.01 2.51
N VAL A 24 11.87 4.16 1.56
CA VAL A 24 11.30 3.02 0.81
C VAL A 24 12.39 2.26 0.06
N ARG A 25 13.25 2.95 -0.68
CA ARG A 25 14.39 2.29 -1.37
C ARG A 25 15.28 1.51 -0.40
N ARG A 26 15.62 2.09 0.75
CA ARG A 26 16.42 1.43 1.78
C ARG A 26 15.72 0.21 2.36
N LEU A 27 14.40 0.33 2.62
CA LEU A 27 13.57 -0.75 3.13
C LEU A 27 13.55 -1.93 2.13
N LEU A 28 13.22 -1.68 0.86
CA LEU A 28 13.17 -2.71 -0.18
C LEU A 28 14.54 -3.41 -0.35
N LYS A 29 15.64 -2.64 -0.37
CA LYS A 29 17.00 -3.20 -0.46
C LYS A 29 17.33 -4.09 0.74
N GLY A 30 16.90 -3.71 1.95
CA GLY A 30 17.14 -4.47 3.18
C GLY A 30 16.34 -5.77 3.27
N PHE A 31 15.34 -5.96 2.42
CA PHE A 31 14.57 -7.21 2.31
C PHE A 31 15.01 -8.09 1.13
N TYR A 32 16.04 -7.72 0.38
CA TYR A 32 16.53 -8.52 -0.72
C TYR A 32 16.96 -9.91 -0.24
N GLY A 33 16.38 -10.97 -0.80
CA GLY A 33 16.60 -12.36 -0.38
C GLY A 33 15.84 -12.80 0.88
N HIS A 34 15.11 -11.89 1.55
CA HIS A 34 14.30 -12.25 2.72
C HIS A 34 13.00 -12.97 2.32
N ALA A 35 12.49 -13.88 3.17
CA ALA A 35 11.26 -14.63 2.89
C ALA A 35 10.03 -13.72 2.61
N LEU A 36 9.95 -12.55 3.24
CA LEU A 36 8.88 -11.57 3.03
C LEU A 36 9.17 -10.56 1.91
N GLU A 37 10.20 -10.74 1.09
CA GLU A 37 10.55 -9.78 0.03
C GLU A 37 9.42 -9.59 -0.98
N ALA A 38 8.84 -10.67 -1.49
CA ALA A 38 7.75 -10.60 -2.46
C ALA A 38 6.51 -9.90 -1.88
N TRP A 39 6.14 -10.24 -0.66
CA TRP A 39 5.06 -9.59 0.06
C TRP A 39 5.30 -8.09 0.23
N LEU A 40 6.51 -7.69 0.65
CA LEU A 40 6.85 -6.29 0.86
C LEU A 40 6.79 -5.50 -0.46
N LEU A 41 7.35 -6.05 -1.55
CA LEU A 41 7.28 -5.44 -2.88
C LEU A 41 5.84 -5.14 -3.28
N VAL A 42 4.96 -6.12 -3.18
CA VAL A 42 3.55 -5.95 -3.55
C VAL A 42 2.85 -4.99 -2.59
N SER A 43 3.09 -5.09 -1.28
CA SER A 43 2.45 -4.22 -0.28
C SER A 43 2.78 -2.74 -0.49
N VAL A 44 4.06 -2.42 -0.76
CA VAL A 44 4.53 -1.05 -0.96
C VAL A 44 4.15 -0.53 -2.34
N CYS A 45 4.27 -1.36 -3.40
CA CYS A 45 4.12 -0.90 -4.78
C CYS A 45 2.67 -0.90 -5.28
N ALA A 46 1.78 -1.70 -4.68
CA ALA A 46 0.37 -1.75 -5.05
C ALA A 46 -0.56 -1.04 -4.05
N GLY A 47 -0.05 -0.62 -2.91
CA GLY A 47 -0.83 0.09 -1.89
C GLY A 47 -1.95 -0.77 -1.28
N LEU A 48 -1.72 -2.07 -1.10
CA LEU A 48 -2.72 -3.02 -0.60
C LEU A 48 -3.06 -2.77 0.87
N ARG A 49 -4.30 -3.12 1.26
CA ARG A 49 -4.65 -3.22 2.68
C ARG A 49 -3.86 -4.37 3.31
N ARG A 50 -3.56 -4.28 4.61
CA ARG A 50 -2.83 -5.33 5.36
C ARG A 50 -3.41 -6.72 5.12
N CYS A 51 -4.73 -6.86 5.25
CA CYS A 51 -5.42 -8.14 5.08
C CYS A 51 -5.44 -8.63 3.62
N GLU A 52 -5.49 -7.71 2.64
CA GLU A 52 -5.36 -8.02 1.22
C GLU A 52 -3.95 -8.54 0.91
N SER A 53 -2.91 -7.83 1.39
CA SER A 53 -1.52 -8.15 1.07
C SER A 53 -1.08 -9.54 1.55
N VAL A 54 -1.63 -10.02 2.67
CA VAL A 54 -1.38 -11.37 3.19
C VAL A 54 -2.09 -12.43 2.37
N GLY A 55 -3.23 -12.09 1.76
CA GLY A 55 -4.01 -12.98 0.91
C GLY A 55 -3.50 -13.11 -0.52
N ILE A 56 -2.52 -12.32 -0.97
CA ILE A 56 -1.99 -12.41 -2.33
C ILE A 56 -1.22 -13.72 -2.53
N GLU A 57 -1.55 -14.41 -3.61
CA GLU A 57 -0.85 -15.60 -4.09
C GLU A 57 0.00 -15.31 -5.32
N TRP A 58 0.95 -16.18 -5.60
CA TRP A 58 1.75 -16.11 -6.83
C TRP A 58 0.90 -16.22 -8.10
N SER A 59 -0.25 -16.90 -8.04
CA SER A 59 -1.24 -17.00 -9.12
C SER A 59 -2.01 -15.71 -9.39
N ASP A 60 -2.01 -14.75 -8.42
CA ASP A 60 -2.67 -13.46 -8.57
C ASP A 60 -1.79 -12.43 -9.31
N LEU A 61 -0.52 -12.77 -9.57
CA LEU A 61 0.43 -11.92 -10.27
C LEU A 61 0.46 -12.23 -11.76
N ASP A 62 0.03 -11.30 -12.60
CA ASP A 62 0.30 -11.30 -14.03
C ASP A 62 1.59 -10.50 -14.31
N LEU A 63 2.72 -11.20 -14.29
CA LEU A 63 4.03 -10.57 -14.47
C LEU A 63 4.30 -10.13 -15.92
N LYS A 64 3.54 -10.65 -16.91
CA LYS A 64 3.61 -10.18 -18.31
C LYS A 64 2.94 -8.84 -18.45
N ARG A 65 1.75 -8.67 -17.86
CA ARG A 65 1.01 -7.39 -17.84
C ARG A 65 1.50 -6.44 -16.75
N GLY A 66 2.30 -6.92 -15.79
CA GLY A 66 2.78 -6.11 -14.66
C GLY A 66 1.68 -5.73 -13.69
N THR A 67 0.79 -6.67 -13.36
CA THR A 67 -0.36 -6.42 -12.50
C THR A 67 -0.49 -7.45 -11.38
N VAL A 68 -1.22 -7.09 -10.33
CA VAL A 68 -1.69 -7.98 -9.28
C VAL A 68 -3.19 -7.82 -9.10
N THR A 69 -3.91 -8.94 -8.99
CA THR A 69 -5.36 -8.94 -8.77
C THR A 69 -5.67 -9.27 -7.31
N VAL A 70 -6.38 -8.37 -6.64
CA VAL A 70 -6.87 -8.57 -5.26
C VAL A 70 -8.14 -9.40 -5.34
N LYS A 71 -8.07 -10.67 -4.93
CA LYS A 71 -9.19 -11.62 -4.97
C LYS A 71 -9.73 -11.96 -3.59
N ARG A 72 -8.95 -11.74 -2.53
CA ARG A 72 -9.31 -12.14 -1.17
C ARG A 72 -8.72 -11.21 -0.12
N SER A 73 -9.32 -11.24 1.06
CA SER A 73 -8.83 -10.59 2.27
C SER A 73 -8.72 -11.62 3.38
N VAL A 74 -7.55 -11.73 4.00
CA VAL A 74 -7.26 -12.71 5.06
C VAL A 74 -7.22 -11.99 6.39
N GLN A 75 -8.10 -12.35 7.31
CA GLN A 75 -8.18 -11.80 8.65
C GLN A 75 -7.98 -12.89 9.69
N TRP A 76 -7.55 -12.51 10.88
CA TRP A 76 -7.46 -13.41 12.03
C TRP A 76 -8.51 -12.95 13.04
N VAL A 77 -9.58 -13.74 13.17
CA VAL A 77 -10.72 -13.41 14.01
C VAL A 77 -10.96 -14.58 14.98
N ALA A 78 -11.09 -14.30 16.27
CA ALA A 78 -11.37 -15.28 17.31
C ALA A 78 -10.44 -16.52 17.29
N GLY A 79 -9.15 -16.33 16.99
CA GLY A 79 -8.18 -17.43 16.96
C GLY A 79 -8.14 -18.22 15.63
N HIS A 80 -8.93 -17.84 14.64
CA HIS A 80 -9.01 -18.54 13.36
C HIS A 80 -8.71 -17.61 12.18
N GLU A 81 -8.12 -18.18 11.14
CA GLU A 81 -7.96 -17.49 9.86
C GLU A 81 -9.31 -17.47 9.14
N THR A 82 -9.78 -16.29 8.81
CA THR A 82 -10.99 -16.09 8.03
C THR A 82 -10.61 -15.48 6.69
N VAL A 83 -10.84 -16.23 5.62
CA VAL A 83 -10.69 -15.74 4.24
C VAL A 83 -12.05 -15.19 3.83
N THR A 84 -12.11 -13.90 3.51
CA THR A 84 -13.31 -13.27 3.01
C THR A 84 -13.10 -12.88 1.56
N ASP A 85 -14.05 -13.23 0.71
CA ASP A 85 -14.15 -12.63 -0.61
C ASP A 85 -14.42 -11.14 -0.47
N PRO A 86 -13.90 -10.32 -1.37
CA PRO A 86 -14.21 -8.91 -1.39
C PRO A 86 -15.73 -8.71 -1.48
N LYS A 87 -16.33 -8.10 -0.45
CA LYS A 87 -17.79 -7.91 -0.33
C LYS A 87 -18.44 -7.10 -1.45
N THR A 88 -17.65 -6.46 -2.31
CA THR A 88 -18.13 -5.65 -3.43
C THR A 88 -17.22 -5.84 -4.63
N ASP A 89 -17.74 -5.68 -5.85
CA ASP A 89 -16.95 -5.68 -7.10
C ASP A 89 -15.81 -4.65 -7.08
N GLN A 90 -15.98 -3.54 -6.35
CA GLN A 90 -14.94 -2.53 -6.15
C GLN A 90 -13.77 -3.02 -5.28
N SER A 91 -13.99 -4.04 -4.46
CA SER A 91 -12.94 -4.64 -3.62
C SER A 91 -12.12 -5.67 -4.41
N ARG A 92 -12.72 -6.32 -5.44
CA ARG A 92 -12.02 -7.16 -6.40
C ARG A 92 -11.46 -6.26 -7.49
N ARG A 93 -10.17 -5.99 -7.44
CA ARG A 93 -9.53 -5.07 -8.36
C ARG A 93 -8.17 -5.57 -8.83
N THR A 94 -7.82 -5.18 -10.05
CA THR A 94 -6.48 -5.39 -10.60
C THR A 94 -5.73 -4.07 -10.53
N VAL A 95 -4.53 -4.10 -9.97
CA VAL A 95 -3.69 -2.92 -9.77
C VAL A 95 -2.34 -3.11 -10.45
N ALA A 96 -1.77 -2.02 -10.97
CA ALA A 96 -0.50 -2.02 -11.65
C ALA A 96 0.68 -2.09 -10.66
N LEU A 97 1.75 -2.73 -11.10
CA LEU A 97 3.03 -2.82 -10.41
C LEU A 97 4.11 -2.08 -11.22
N PRO A 98 5.03 -1.37 -10.59
CA PRO A 98 6.14 -0.73 -11.29
C PRO A 98 7.11 -1.78 -11.86
N ARG A 99 7.74 -1.46 -13.00
CA ARG A 99 8.60 -2.38 -13.77
C ARG A 99 9.70 -3.04 -12.94
N PHE A 100 10.31 -2.31 -12.00
CA PHE A 100 11.36 -2.87 -11.13
C PHE A 100 10.81 -3.96 -10.20
N ALA A 101 9.59 -3.79 -9.66
CA ALA A 101 8.95 -4.78 -8.81
C ALA A 101 8.56 -6.03 -9.62
N VAL A 102 8.01 -5.85 -10.83
CA VAL A 102 7.70 -6.95 -11.75
C VAL A 102 8.94 -7.77 -12.08
N LYS A 103 10.05 -7.11 -12.47
CA LYS A 103 11.33 -7.78 -12.74
C LYS A 103 11.82 -8.60 -11.55
N ARG A 104 11.73 -8.04 -10.35
CA ARG A 104 12.17 -8.73 -9.14
C ARG A 104 11.24 -9.89 -8.76
N LEU A 105 9.92 -9.70 -8.83
CA LEU A 105 8.94 -10.76 -8.58
C LEU A 105 9.09 -11.93 -9.57
N ALA A 106 9.43 -11.65 -10.84
CA ALA A 106 9.71 -12.69 -11.82
C ALA A 106 10.90 -13.57 -11.40
N GLN A 107 11.97 -12.97 -10.87
CA GLN A 107 13.11 -13.69 -10.34
C GLN A 107 12.76 -14.53 -9.10
N LEU A 108 11.85 -14.03 -8.26
CA LEU A 108 11.43 -14.72 -7.03
C LEU A 108 10.42 -15.84 -7.29
N LYS A 109 9.72 -15.84 -8.43
CA LYS A 109 8.61 -16.76 -8.71
C LYS A 109 9.02 -18.21 -8.98
N HIS A 110 10.29 -18.48 -9.31
CA HIS A 110 10.76 -19.81 -9.70
C HIS A 110 10.27 -20.93 -8.75
N GLY A 111 9.39 -21.82 -9.25
CA GLY A 111 8.85 -22.96 -8.52
C GLY A 111 7.95 -22.63 -7.33
N ARG A 112 7.61 -21.35 -7.11
CA ARG A 112 6.78 -20.91 -5.97
C ARG A 112 5.30 -20.89 -6.31
N SER A 113 4.48 -21.41 -5.40
CA SER A 113 3.03 -21.43 -5.46
C SER A 113 2.43 -20.96 -4.11
N GLY A 114 1.11 -20.84 -4.03
CA GLY A 114 0.42 -20.39 -2.83
C GLY A 114 0.65 -18.92 -2.50
N ARG A 115 0.47 -18.55 -1.24
CA ARG A 115 0.59 -17.16 -0.78
C ARG A 115 2.03 -16.65 -0.81
N LEU A 116 2.20 -15.35 -1.06
CA LEU A 116 3.54 -14.70 -1.03
C LEU A 116 4.20 -14.79 0.35
N VAL A 117 3.41 -14.94 1.39
CA VAL A 117 3.84 -15.04 2.80
C VAL A 117 3.91 -16.49 3.29
N GLY A 118 3.62 -17.48 2.43
CA GLY A 118 3.47 -18.89 2.85
C GLY A 118 2.31 -19.05 3.82
N ASP A 119 2.52 -19.80 4.89
CA ASP A 119 1.49 -20.12 5.91
C ASP A 119 1.37 -19.07 7.01
N LEU A 120 2.13 -17.98 6.93
CA LEU A 120 2.08 -16.94 7.95
C LEU A 120 0.74 -16.20 7.94
N ASN A 121 0.16 -15.99 9.12
CA ASN A 121 -0.99 -15.10 9.28
C ASN A 121 -0.57 -13.62 9.36
N ALA A 122 -1.55 -12.71 9.29
CA ALA A 122 -1.30 -11.27 9.24
C ALA A 122 -0.53 -10.72 10.47
N ASN A 123 -0.68 -11.35 11.64
CA ASN A 123 0.03 -10.94 12.86
C ASN A 123 1.48 -11.41 12.82
N GLN A 124 1.72 -12.65 12.38
CA GLN A 124 3.05 -13.21 12.21
C GLN A 124 3.84 -12.45 11.14
N VAL A 125 3.21 -12.14 9.99
CA VAL A 125 3.83 -11.30 8.96
C VAL A 125 4.25 -9.94 9.52
N ALA A 126 3.36 -9.28 10.27
CA ALA A 126 3.68 -7.99 10.90
C ALA A 126 4.83 -8.12 11.91
N SER A 127 4.81 -9.15 12.75
CA SER A 127 5.86 -9.41 13.75
C SER A 127 7.22 -9.67 13.09
N HIS A 128 7.28 -10.57 12.10
CA HIS A 128 8.52 -10.89 11.37
C HIS A 128 9.06 -9.67 10.60
N TYR A 129 8.18 -8.92 9.93
CA TYR A 129 8.55 -7.69 9.24
C TYR A 129 9.17 -6.66 10.20
N MET A 130 8.51 -6.38 11.34
CA MET A 130 8.99 -5.41 12.32
C MET A 130 10.28 -5.87 12.99
N ALA A 131 10.40 -7.17 13.31
CA ALA A 131 11.61 -7.74 13.89
C ALA A 131 12.81 -7.63 12.95
N TRP A 132 12.61 -7.93 11.65
CA TRP A 132 13.65 -7.79 10.63
C TRP A 132 14.08 -6.33 10.46
N CYS A 133 13.11 -5.40 10.36
CA CYS A 133 13.41 -3.98 10.29
C CYS A 133 14.26 -3.51 11.47
N ARG A 134 13.92 -3.94 12.68
CA ARG A 134 14.67 -3.60 13.91
C ARG A 134 16.10 -4.19 13.85
N ARG A 135 16.22 -5.48 13.53
CA ARG A 135 17.50 -6.18 13.43
C ARG A 135 18.44 -5.50 12.42
N MET A 136 17.91 -5.12 11.27
CA MET A 136 18.69 -4.53 10.17
C MET A 136 18.74 -3.00 10.21
N LYS A 137 18.23 -2.39 11.29
CA LYS A 137 18.14 -0.91 11.45
C LYS A 137 17.54 -0.22 10.23
N LEU A 138 16.49 -0.81 9.64
CA LEU A 138 15.81 -0.28 8.47
C LEU A 138 14.74 0.76 8.86
N PRO A 139 14.42 1.71 7.96
CA PRO A 139 13.24 2.56 8.14
C PRO A 139 12.01 1.66 8.24
N CYS A 140 11.17 1.90 9.23
CA CYS A 140 10.05 1.02 9.51
C CYS A 140 8.79 1.79 9.91
N VAL A 141 7.67 1.34 9.36
CA VAL A 141 6.31 1.73 9.75
C VAL A 141 5.46 0.47 9.91
N PRO A 142 4.38 0.49 10.70
CA PRO A 142 3.47 -0.64 10.76
C PRO A 142 2.98 -1.04 9.35
N PRO A 143 2.76 -2.34 9.04
CA PRO A 143 2.35 -2.79 7.71
C PRO A 143 1.15 -2.06 7.12
N ARG A 144 0.16 -1.67 7.96
CA ARG A 144 -1.00 -0.86 7.52
C ARG A 144 -0.58 0.49 6.91
N ASN A 145 0.56 1.04 7.34
CA ASN A 145 1.06 2.34 6.89
C ASN A 145 1.86 2.25 5.58
N LEU A 146 2.22 1.05 5.10
CA LEU A 146 2.81 0.86 3.77
C LEU A 146 1.86 1.34 2.67
N ARG A 147 0.56 1.11 2.85
CA ARG A 147 -0.48 1.64 1.96
C ARG A 147 -0.55 3.18 2.00
N HIS A 148 -0.46 3.78 3.18
CA HIS A 148 -0.39 5.24 3.30
C HIS A 148 0.88 5.80 2.66
N THR A 149 2.01 5.10 2.83
CA THR A 149 3.27 5.43 2.16
C THR A 149 3.11 5.44 0.64
N PHE A 150 2.49 4.40 0.06
CA PHE A 150 2.20 4.36 -1.37
C PHE A 150 1.36 5.58 -1.81
N GLY A 151 0.23 5.82 -1.13
CA GLY A 151 -0.68 6.91 -1.50
C GLY A 151 -0.01 8.29 -1.42
N THR A 152 0.74 8.55 -0.34
CA THR A 152 1.48 9.81 -0.16
C THR A 152 2.53 10.00 -1.26
N LEU A 153 3.33 8.97 -1.55
CA LEU A 153 4.37 9.05 -2.57
C LEU A 153 3.80 9.16 -3.99
N ALA A 154 2.68 8.49 -4.29
CA ALA A 154 2.02 8.58 -5.59
C ALA A 154 1.50 10.01 -5.84
N ILE A 155 0.83 10.63 -4.86
CA ILE A 155 0.38 12.02 -4.96
C ILE A 155 1.57 12.98 -5.07
N ALA A 156 2.61 12.79 -4.26
CA ALA A 156 3.83 13.60 -4.32
C ALA A 156 4.57 13.48 -5.67
N ALA A 157 4.42 12.34 -6.35
CA ALA A 157 4.92 12.12 -7.72
C ALA A 157 4.03 12.73 -8.81
N GLY A 158 2.92 13.39 -8.44
CA GLY A 158 2.02 14.06 -9.39
C GLY A 158 0.90 13.15 -9.94
N ALA A 159 0.68 11.97 -9.37
CA ALA A 159 -0.43 11.12 -9.79
C ALA A 159 -1.77 11.76 -9.45
N ASP A 160 -2.74 11.65 -10.37
CA ASP A 160 -4.10 12.11 -10.13
C ASP A 160 -4.73 11.38 -8.96
N ILE A 161 -5.42 12.12 -8.08
CA ILE A 161 -6.02 11.59 -6.86
C ILE A 161 -7.08 10.52 -7.14
N SER A 162 -7.82 10.63 -8.24
CA SER A 162 -8.83 9.67 -8.63
C SER A 162 -8.19 8.34 -9.05
N VAL A 163 -7.06 8.40 -9.74
CA VAL A 163 -6.24 7.24 -10.12
C VAL A 163 -5.68 6.56 -8.87
N VAL A 164 -5.14 7.34 -7.92
CA VAL A 164 -4.64 6.81 -6.65
C VAL A 164 -5.78 6.19 -5.83
N ALA A 165 -6.95 6.83 -5.76
CA ALA A 165 -8.14 6.30 -5.07
C ALA A 165 -8.57 4.95 -5.67
N ARG A 166 -8.60 4.85 -7.00
CA ARG A 166 -8.93 3.60 -7.72
C ARG A 166 -7.89 2.51 -7.44
N GLN A 167 -6.59 2.82 -7.52
CA GLN A 167 -5.49 1.90 -7.21
C GLN A 167 -5.63 1.37 -5.77
N LEU A 168 -5.92 2.26 -4.83
CA LEU A 168 -6.14 1.90 -3.44
C LEU A 168 -7.46 1.14 -3.22
N GLY A 169 -8.46 1.24 -4.09
CA GLY A 169 -9.80 0.67 -3.90
C GLY A 169 -10.56 1.41 -2.79
N HIS A 170 -10.53 2.74 -2.82
CA HIS A 170 -11.42 3.59 -2.03
C HIS A 170 -12.71 3.79 -2.80
N SER A 171 -13.85 3.48 -2.16
CA SER A 171 -15.18 3.73 -2.70
C SER A 171 -15.53 5.22 -2.76
N ASP A 172 -14.93 6.02 -1.87
CA ASP A 172 -15.09 7.47 -1.81
C ASP A 172 -13.73 8.15 -1.95
N ILE A 173 -13.60 9.02 -2.96
CA ILE A 173 -12.40 9.84 -3.20
C ILE A 173 -12.08 10.77 -2.03
N LYS A 174 -13.10 11.16 -1.24
CA LYS A 174 -12.93 11.95 -0.03
C LYS A 174 -12.01 11.26 0.97
N THR A 175 -12.02 9.93 1.02
CA THR A 175 -11.09 9.14 1.85
C THR A 175 -9.64 9.37 1.41
N THR A 176 -9.37 9.35 0.10
CA THR A 176 -8.03 9.63 -0.44
C THR A 176 -7.65 11.09 -0.20
N ALA A 177 -8.54 12.03 -0.49
CA ALA A 177 -8.32 13.45 -0.27
C ALA A 177 -7.99 13.77 1.20
N ARG A 178 -8.73 13.17 2.12
CA ARG A 178 -8.56 13.39 3.57
C ARG A 178 -7.17 13.03 4.10
N TYR A 179 -6.56 11.99 3.56
CA TYR A 179 -5.26 11.49 4.02
C TYR A 179 -4.07 12.03 3.23
N TYR A 180 -4.27 12.36 1.95
CA TYR A 180 -3.16 12.63 1.03
C TYR A 180 -3.15 14.06 0.47
N LEU A 181 -4.28 14.79 0.47
CA LEU A 181 -4.30 16.19 0.11
C LEU A 181 -3.92 17.05 1.32
N ARG A 182 -2.65 17.14 1.61
CA ARG A 182 -2.08 18.28 2.32
C ARG A 182 -1.41 19.15 1.27
N PRO A 183 -1.82 20.41 1.10
CA PRO A 183 -1.14 21.32 0.19
C PRO A 183 0.29 21.57 0.71
N ASP A 184 1.22 20.76 0.24
CA ASP A 184 2.63 21.05 0.39
C ASP A 184 3.04 22.02 -0.73
N LEU A 185 3.80 23.05 -0.41
CA LEU A 185 4.35 24.02 -1.35
C LEU A 185 5.07 23.35 -2.53
N SER A 186 5.64 22.16 -2.36
CA SER A 186 6.27 21.39 -3.43
C SER A 186 5.26 20.94 -4.49
N VAL A 187 4.06 20.51 -4.08
CA VAL A 187 2.97 20.12 -4.97
C VAL A 187 2.43 21.34 -5.73
N LEU A 188 2.26 22.47 -5.04
CA LEU A 188 1.83 23.72 -5.69
C LEU A 188 2.88 24.21 -6.71
N LYS A 189 4.16 24.12 -6.39
CA LYS A 189 5.25 24.47 -7.33
C LYS A 189 5.31 23.52 -8.53
N SER A 190 4.98 22.23 -8.37
CA SER A 190 4.92 21.29 -9.48
C SER A 190 3.75 21.59 -10.42
N LEU A 191 2.60 21.99 -9.87
CA LEU A 191 1.45 22.45 -10.62
C LEU A 191 1.80 23.72 -11.42
N GLN A 192 2.45 24.69 -10.79
CA GLN A 192 2.90 25.92 -11.44
C GLN A 192 3.83 25.63 -12.63
N ARG A 193 4.82 24.76 -12.43
CA ARG A 193 5.72 24.35 -13.52
C ARG A 193 5.01 23.61 -14.65
N ALA A 194 4.02 22.80 -14.35
CA ALA A 194 3.20 22.12 -15.35
C ALA A 194 2.34 23.13 -16.13
N TRP A 195 1.78 24.11 -15.43
CA TRP A 195 1.00 25.20 -16.03
C TRP A 195 1.85 26.08 -16.94
N GLU A 196 3.02 26.50 -16.48
CA GLU A 196 3.96 27.28 -17.28
C GLU A 196 4.35 26.56 -18.58
N ARG A 197 4.69 25.27 -18.50
CA ARG A 197 4.98 24.46 -19.68
C ARG A 197 3.81 24.42 -20.67
N LEU A 198 2.59 24.28 -20.17
CA LEU A 198 1.39 24.21 -20.99
C LEU A 198 1.10 25.53 -21.71
N ILE A 199 1.28 26.67 -21.02
CA ILE A 199 0.89 28.00 -21.54
C ILE A 199 2.02 28.66 -22.31
N ILE A 200 3.24 28.53 -21.84
CA ILE A 200 4.40 29.24 -22.45
C ILE A 200 5.17 28.37 -23.43
N GLY A 201 4.90 27.05 -23.47
CA GLY A 201 5.53 26.12 -24.40
C GLY A 201 7.04 25.91 -24.17
N VAL A 202 7.54 26.19 -22.97
CA VAL A 202 8.94 25.95 -22.61
C VAL A 202 9.10 24.49 -22.22
N ALA A 203 9.93 23.75 -22.97
CA ALA A 203 10.26 22.35 -22.71
C ALA A 203 11.10 22.17 -21.45
#